data_90cf70d0f954a414a402fb04aeec2957
#
_entry.id   90cf70d0f954a414a402fb04aeec2957
#
_cell.length_a   1.000
_cell.length_b   1.000
_cell.length_c   1.000
_cell.angle_alpha   90.00
_cell.angle_beta   90.00
_cell.angle_gamma   90.00
#
_symmetry.space_group_name_H-M   'P 1'
#
loop_
_entity.id
_entity.type
_entity.pdbx_description
1 polymer ?
#
loop_
_entity_poly.entity_id
_entity_poly.type
_entity_poly.pdbx_seq_one_letter_code
_entity_poly.pdbx_strand_id
1 'polypeptide(L)'
;MTSKLGIIQSRGLGDILIALPIAEYYHREGYEVYWPICYEFFPSVKDSVPWVHWIPLVPDARGLYFYDTPRERLRNLGVKPDDILCLYQSLNSQPELSSVPWFQIQSFDQFKYTRAGVPFLNKWRLKHCIQRDLDCEQNLYDRLVQNEQYYVTHFKGSSYTAEPDLSYIPQDWQRIDVDENRTESIFDWLTILNRATAIICVDSAVSNLVDQMQILGPDLYWIPRSHIHLTPILGSSWTVLDPPPGTLAAQKIWGSSR
;
A
#
# COMPACT_ATOMS: atom_id res chain seq x y z
N MET A 1 6.52 -20.43 -24.92
CA MET A 1 6.71 -18.97 -24.69
C MET A 1 6.02 -18.64 -23.39
N THR A 2 6.69 -18.00 -22.46
CA THR A 2 6.11 -17.56 -21.19
C THR A 2 5.07 -16.48 -21.48
N SER A 3 3.91 -16.56 -20.87
CA SER A 3 2.88 -15.54 -21.00
C SER A 3 3.29 -14.27 -20.26
N LYS A 4 3.00 -13.09 -20.83
CA LYS A 4 3.31 -11.79 -20.22
C LYS A 4 2.06 -11.19 -19.63
N LEU A 5 2.16 -10.64 -18.41
CA LEU A 5 1.12 -9.87 -17.76
C LEU A 5 1.59 -8.42 -17.58
N GLY A 6 0.77 -7.46 -17.95
CA GLY A 6 0.99 -6.04 -17.66
C GLY A 6 0.10 -5.56 -16.51
N ILE A 7 0.67 -4.86 -15.52
CA ILE A 7 -0.11 -4.24 -14.44
C ILE A 7 -0.04 -2.73 -14.57
N ILE A 8 -1.20 -2.07 -14.54
CA ILE A 8 -1.31 -0.61 -14.50
C ILE A 8 -1.82 -0.19 -13.11
N GLN A 9 -0.90 0.12 -12.24
CA GLN A 9 -1.02 0.79 -10.95
C GLN A 9 0.29 1.55 -10.71
N SER A 10 0.50 2.62 -11.43
CA SER A 10 1.79 3.34 -11.50
C SER A 10 2.05 4.26 -10.32
N ARG A 11 1.03 4.64 -9.56
CA ARG A 11 1.10 5.61 -8.45
C ARG A 11 0.43 5.11 -7.19
N GLY A 12 0.82 5.78 -6.08
CA GLY A 12 0.32 5.50 -4.74
C GLY A 12 1.03 4.28 -4.13
N LEU A 13 2.03 4.52 -3.26
CA LEU A 13 2.80 3.42 -2.67
C LEU A 13 1.89 2.41 -1.95
N GLY A 14 0.88 2.89 -1.20
CA GLY A 14 -0.10 2.01 -0.56
C GLY A 14 -0.88 1.15 -1.56
N ASP A 15 -1.27 1.73 -2.71
CA ASP A 15 -1.95 1.00 -3.78
C ASP A 15 -1.05 -0.03 -4.45
N ILE A 16 0.24 0.29 -4.62
CA ILE A 16 1.25 -0.63 -5.16
C ILE A 16 1.40 -1.82 -4.22
N LEU A 17 1.55 -1.58 -2.90
CA LEU A 17 1.62 -2.64 -1.89
C LEU A 17 0.40 -3.56 -1.94
N ILE A 18 -0.81 -2.99 -2.05
CA ILE A 18 -2.05 -3.75 -2.17
C ILE A 18 -2.06 -4.62 -3.43
N ALA A 19 -1.45 -4.16 -4.51
CA ALA A 19 -1.43 -4.87 -5.79
C ALA A 19 -0.30 -5.90 -5.93
N LEU A 20 0.75 -5.86 -5.10
CA LEU A 20 1.85 -6.83 -5.14
C LEU A 20 1.38 -8.29 -5.01
N PRO A 21 0.47 -8.65 -4.11
CA PRO A 21 -0.01 -10.03 -4.05
C PRO A 21 -0.85 -10.46 -5.25
N ILE A 22 -1.45 -9.51 -6.00
CA ILE A 22 -2.08 -9.80 -7.30
C ILE A 22 -1.01 -10.18 -8.31
N ALA A 23 0.08 -9.41 -8.37
CA ALA A 23 1.20 -9.69 -9.25
C ALA A 23 1.85 -11.05 -8.93
N GLU A 24 2.05 -11.35 -7.64
CA GLU A 24 2.62 -12.62 -7.16
C GLU A 24 1.74 -13.81 -7.53
N TYR A 25 0.42 -13.66 -7.45
CA TYR A 25 -0.52 -14.70 -7.86
C TYR A 25 -0.27 -15.10 -9.33
N TYR A 26 -0.19 -14.14 -10.24
CA TYR A 26 0.06 -14.41 -11.66
C TYR A 26 1.49 -14.89 -11.92
N HIS A 27 2.47 -14.38 -11.17
CA HIS A 27 3.84 -14.88 -11.27
C HIS A 27 3.93 -16.37 -10.96
N ARG A 28 3.23 -16.85 -9.92
CA ARG A 28 3.13 -18.28 -9.59
C ARG A 28 2.39 -19.11 -10.65
N GLU A 29 1.45 -18.50 -11.36
CA GLU A 29 0.78 -19.12 -12.51
C GLU A 29 1.68 -19.16 -13.77
N GLY A 30 2.92 -18.69 -13.68
CA GLY A 30 3.91 -18.74 -14.74
C GLY A 30 3.94 -17.54 -15.67
N TYR A 31 3.34 -16.41 -15.28
CA TYR A 31 3.44 -15.19 -16.05
C TYR A 31 4.73 -14.40 -15.74
N GLU A 32 5.34 -13.80 -16.77
CA GLU A 32 6.29 -12.71 -16.60
C GLU A 32 5.51 -11.42 -16.34
N VAL A 33 5.73 -10.79 -15.15
CA VAL A 33 4.99 -9.60 -14.76
C VAL A 33 5.75 -8.34 -15.12
N TYR A 34 5.15 -7.48 -15.94
CA TYR A 34 5.65 -6.18 -16.36
C TYR A 34 4.83 -5.07 -15.69
N TRP A 35 5.50 -4.16 -14.98
CA TRP A 35 4.80 -3.16 -14.20
C TRP A 35 5.41 -1.76 -14.37
N PRO A 36 4.75 -0.87 -15.15
CA PRO A 36 5.09 0.54 -15.20
C PRO A 36 4.82 1.22 -13.87
N ILE A 37 5.82 1.88 -13.31
CA ILE A 37 5.77 2.54 -12.01
C ILE A 37 6.34 3.94 -12.10
N CYS A 38 5.71 4.93 -11.44
CA CYS A 38 6.28 6.26 -11.32
C CYS A 38 7.62 6.21 -10.61
N TYR A 39 8.58 6.97 -11.14
CA TYR A 39 9.97 6.97 -10.68
C TYR A 39 10.10 7.22 -9.17
N GLU A 40 9.23 8.04 -8.61
CA GLU A 40 9.19 8.36 -7.17
C GLU A 40 8.96 7.13 -6.26
N PHE A 41 8.26 6.08 -6.74
CA PHE A 41 7.99 4.86 -5.98
C PHE A 41 8.92 3.70 -6.35
N PHE A 42 9.65 3.82 -7.46
CA PHE A 42 10.51 2.75 -7.95
C PHE A 42 11.60 2.34 -6.95
N PRO A 43 12.33 3.27 -6.28
CA PRO A 43 13.31 2.89 -5.28
C PRO A 43 12.74 2.03 -4.15
N SER A 44 11.50 2.33 -3.72
CA SER A 44 10.86 1.63 -2.60
C SER A 44 10.57 0.16 -2.84
N VAL A 45 10.57 -0.32 -4.11
CA VAL A 45 10.14 -1.68 -4.43
C VAL A 45 11.14 -2.47 -5.27
N LYS A 46 12.06 -1.80 -6.00
CA LYS A 46 12.90 -2.41 -7.04
C LYS A 46 13.73 -3.60 -6.54
N ASP A 47 14.37 -3.45 -5.39
CA ASP A 47 15.29 -4.44 -4.84
C ASP A 47 14.54 -5.50 -4.01
N SER A 48 13.45 -5.10 -3.38
CA SER A 48 12.63 -6.01 -2.57
C SER A 48 11.70 -6.90 -3.42
N VAL A 49 11.43 -6.54 -4.68
CA VAL A 49 10.55 -7.31 -5.58
C VAL A 49 11.23 -7.54 -6.93
N PRO A 50 12.36 -8.29 -6.97
CA PRO A 50 13.21 -8.42 -8.16
C PRO A 50 12.62 -9.29 -9.28
N TRP A 51 11.56 -10.05 -9.00
CA TRP A 51 10.87 -10.90 -9.99
C TRP A 51 9.88 -10.12 -10.88
N VAL A 52 9.61 -8.84 -10.58
CA VAL A 52 8.81 -7.95 -11.41
C VAL A 52 9.73 -7.21 -12.40
N HIS A 53 9.35 -7.19 -13.66
CA HIS A 53 9.98 -6.34 -14.67
C HIS A 53 9.45 -4.90 -14.52
N TRP A 54 10.07 -4.14 -13.63
CA TRP A 54 9.71 -2.75 -13.36
C TRP A 54 10.07 -1.84 -14.55
N ILE A 55 9.15 -0.93 -14.90
CA ILE A 55 9.33 0.05 -15.96
C ILE A 55 9.18 1.45 -15.36
N PRO A 56 10.29 2.09 -14.91
CA PRO A 56 10.22 3.42 -14.32
C PRO A 56 9.65 4.44 -15.31
N LEU A 57 8.68 5.23 -14.85
CA LEU A 57 8.03 6.29 -15.60
C LEU A 57 8.36 7.64 -14.98
N VAL A 58 8.81 8.59 -15.80
CA VAL A 58 8.93 9.98 -15.39
C VAL A 58 7.55 10.62 -15.58
N PRO A 59 6.97 11.28 -14.55
CA PRO A 59 5.71 11.99 -14.68
C PRO A 59 5.79 13.05 -15.79
N ASP A 60 4.82 13.08 -16.67
CA ASP A 60 4.69 14.11 -17.69
C ASP A 60 3.68 15.21 -17.29
N ALA A 61 3.81 16.39 -17.88
CA ALA A 61 2.96 17.54 -17.59
C ALA A 61 1.47 17.32 -17.96
N ARG A 62 1.17 16.29 -18.75
CA ARG A 62 -0.19 15.98 -19.21
C ARG A 62 -0.89 14.95 -18.31
N GLY A 63 -0.20 14.36 -17.34
CA GLY A 63 -0.74 13.35 -16.46
C GLY A 63 -1.01 11.99 -17.13
N LEU A 64 -0.48 11.74 -18.34
CA LEU A 64 -0.72 10.51 -19.11
C LEU A 64 -0.09 9.25 -18.48
N TYR A 65 0.79 9.44 -17.52
CA TYR A 65 1.48 8.35 -16.81
C TYR A 65 0.53 7.46 -15.96
N PHE A 66 -0.72 7.82 -15.78
CA PHE A 66 -1.69 6.98 -15.07
C PHE A 66 -2.12 5.76 -15.87
N TYR A 67 -2.37 5.93 -17.16
CA TYR A 67 -2.92 4.87 -17.99
C TYR A 67 -2.31 4.82 -19.40
N ASP A 68 -2.35 5.91 -20.15
CA ASP A 68 -1.99 5.89 -21.57
C ASP A 68 -0.50 5.53 -21.74
N THR A 69 0.39 6.24 -21.04
CA THR A 69 1.83 5.95 -21.10
C THR A 69 2.17 4.55 -20.57
N PRO A 70 1.69 4.08 -19.40
CA PRO A 70 1.84 2.69 -18.97
C PRO A 70 1.38 1.68 -20.00
N ARG A 71 0.18 1.87 -20.56
CA ARG A 71 -0.40 0.97 -21.56
C ARG A 71 0.44 0.90 -22.83
N GLU A 72 0.91 2.04 -23.32
CA GLU A 72 1.79 2.10 -24.49
C GLU A 72 3.10 1.37 -24.24
N ARG A 73 3.74 1.58 -23.08
CA ARG A 73 4.99 0.88 -22.70
C ARG A 73 4.81 -0.62 -22.67
N LEU A 74 3.72 -1.09 -22.06
CA LEU A 74 3.41 -2.53 -22.00
C LEU A 74 3.21 -3.12 -23.41
N ARG A 75 2.46 -2.44 -24.29
CA ARG A 75 2.27 -2.88 -25.68
C ARG A 75 3.57 -2.96 -26.47
N ASN A 76 4.44 -1.97 -26.31
CA ASN A 76 5.75 -1.95 -26.96
C ASN A 76 6.67 -3.09 -26.47
N LEU A 77 6.44 -3.65 -25.29
CA LEU A 77 7.11 -4.85 -24.77
C LEU A 77 6.42 -6.15 -25.19
N GLY A 78 5.38 -6.07 -26.00
CA GLY A 78 4.66 -7.22 -26.53
C GLY A 78 3.65 -7.84 -25.55
N VAL A 79 3.22 -7.10 -24.51
CA VAL A 79 2.08 -7.51 -23.69
C VAL A 79 0.79 -7.33 -24.51
N LYS A 80 -0.02 -8.38 -24.58
CA LYS A 80 -1.30 -8.32 -25.31
C LYS A 80 -2.30 -7.44 -24.57
N PRO A 81 -3.22 -6.77 -25.27
CA PRO A 81 -4.23 -5.94 -24.65
C PRO A 81 -5.04 -6.66 -23.56
N ASP A 82 -5.40 -7.92 -23.79
CA ASP A 82 -6.20 -8.73 -22.86
C ASP A 82 -5.41 -9.19 -21.62
N ASP A 83 -4.07 -9.14 -21.70
CA ASP A 83 -3.17 -9.45 -20.60
C ASP A 83 -2.73 -8.19 -19.82
N ILE A 84 -3.41 -7.04 -20.01
CA ILE A 84 -3.16 -5.81 -19.28
C ILE A 84 -4.24 -5.59 -18.21
N LEU A 85 -3.85 -5.65 -16.94
CA LEU A 85 -4.71 -5.37 -15.80
C LEU A 85 -4.57 -3.90 -15.38
N CYS A 86 -5.62 -3.10 -15.58
CA CYS A 86 -5.73 -1.77 -14.98
C CYS A 86 -6.43 -1.88 -13.63
N LEU A 87 -5.73 -1.49 -12.54
CA LEU A 87 -6.21 -1.60 -11.17
C LEU A 87 -6.70 -0.27 -10.58
N TYR A 88 -6.80 0.78 -11.39
CA TYR A 88 -7.38 2.06 -10.98
C TYR A 88 -8.91 2.02 -11.03
N GLN A 89 -9.55 2.26 -9.89
CA GLN A 89 -11.01 2.35 -9.80
C GLN A 89 -11.56 3.63 -10.43
N SER A 90 -10.80 4.73 -10.38
CA SER A 90 -11.27 6.09 -10.70
C SER A 90 -11.09 6.51 -12.15
N LEU A 91 -10.64 5.62 -13.04
CA LEU A 91 -10.51 5.96 -14.46
C LEU A 91 -11.87 5.91 -15.17
N ASN A 92 -12.67 6.94 -14.91
CA ASN A 92 -14.00 7.12 -15.51
C ASN A 92 -14.05 7.16 -17.05
N SER A 93 -12.89 7.27 -17.71
CA SER A 93 -12.78 7.30 -19.17
C SER A 93 -12.66 5.91 -19.81
N GLN A 94 -12.72 4.84 -19.00
CA GLN A 94 -12.54 3.47 -19.50
C GLN A 94 -13.84 2.70 -19.42
N PRO A 95 -14.49 2.39 -20.56
CA PRO A 95 -15.73 1.63 -20.59
C PRO A 95 -15.66 0.30 -19.83
N GLU A 96 -14.49 -0.35 -19.86
CA GLU A 96 -14.26 -1.63 -19.19
C GLU A 96 -14.31 -1.51 -17.65
N LEU A 97 -14.01 -0.34 -17.11
CA LEU A 97 -14.03 -0.07 -15.66
C LEU A 97 -15.36 0.52 -15.20
N SER A 98 -16.11 1.16 -16.12
CA SER A 98 -17.42 1.72 -15.80
C SER A 98 -18.52 0.66 -15.66
N SER A 99 -18.26 -0.57 -16.09
CA SER A 99 -19.24 -1.66 -16.04
C SER A 99 -19.51 -2.22 -14.64
N VAL A 100 -18.62 -1.97 -13.66
CA VAL A 100 -18.84 -2.37 -12.27
C VAL A 100 -19.35 -1.14 -11.49
N PRO A 101 -20.63 -1.11 -11.11
CA PRO A 101 -21.17 0.01 -10.34
C PRO A 101 -20.36 0.16 -9.03
N TRP A 102 -19.78 1.34 -8.81
CA TRP A 102 -18.93 1.63 -7.64
C TRP A 102 -19.60 1.34 -6.30
N PHE A 103 -20.92 1.43 -6.22
CA PHE A 103 -21.70 1.12 -5.02
C PHE A 103 -21.81 -0.39 -4.70
N GLN A 104 -21.41 -1.26 -5.63
CA GLN A 104 -21.32 -2.71 -5.40
C GLN A 104 -19.97 -3.12 -4.82
N ILE A 105 -19.02 -2.18 -4.74
CA ILE A 105 -17.66 -2.43 -4.27
C ILE A 105 -17.52 -1.75 -2.93
N GLN A 106 -17.31 -2.54 -1.88
CA GLN A 106 -17.23 -2.03 -0.51
C GLN A 106 -15.96 -1.20 -0.26
N SER A 107 -14.87 -1.49 -0.99
CA SER A 107 -13.59 -0.78 -0.87
C SER A 107 -12.77 -0.84 -2.17
N PHE A 108 -11.84 0.09 -2.32
CA PHE A 108 -11.00 0.19 -3.52
C PHE A 108 -10.01 -0.99 -3.66
N ASP A 109 -9.59 -1.59 -2.57
CA ASP A 109 -8.72 -2.77 -2.59
C ASP A 109 -9.48 -4.01 -3.04
N GLN A 110 -10.72 -4.24 -2.58
CA GLN A 110 -11.57 -5.30 -3.10
C GLN A 110 -11.78 -5.16 -4.62
N PHE A 111 -11.96 -3.92 -5.11
CA PHE A 111 -12.05 -3.68 -6.53
C PHE A 111 -10.85 -4.24 -7.29
N LYS A 112 -9.62 -3.96 -6.83
CA LYS A 112 -8.38 -4.42 -7.49
C LYS A 112 -8.35 -5.94 -7.63
N TYR A 113 -8.69 -6.66 -6.57
CA TYR A 113 -8.72 -8.12 -6.54
C TYR A 113 -9.84 -8.69 -7.41
N THR A 114 -11.03 -8.11 -7.35
CA THR A 114 -12.16 -8.50 -8.20
C THR A 114 -11.83 -8.28 -9.68
N ARG A 115 -11.27 -7.13 -10.02
CA ARG A 115 -10.85 -6.79 -11.39
C ARG A 115 -9.78 -7.74 -11.92
N ALA A 116 -8.87 -8.16 -11.06
CA ALA A 116 -7.81 -9.10 -11.40
C ALA A 116 -8.27 -10.58 -11.40
N GLY A 117 -9.46 -10.90 -10.95
CA GLY A 117 -9.89 -12.30 -10.81
C GLY A 117 -9.10 -13.07 -9.74
N VAL A 118 -8.50 -12.37 -8.77
CA VAL A 118 -7.68 -12.94 -7.71
C VAL A 118 -8.48 -12.98 -6.41
N PRO A 119 -8.49 -14.10 -5.67
CA PRO A 119 -9.19 -14.18 -4.38
C PRO A 119 -8.68 -13.10 -3.41
N PHE A 120 -9.59 -12.34 -2.79
CA PHE A 120 -9.26 -11.20 -1.94
C PHE A 120 -8.34 -11.57 -0.75
N LEU A 121 -8.44 -12.78 -0.24
CA LEU A 121 -7.56 -13.28 0.83
C LEU A 121 -6.07 -13.28 0.47
N ASN A 122 -5.72 -13.22 -0.81
CA ASN A 122 -4.32 -13.06 -1.21
C ASN A 122 -3.74 -11.71 -0.80
N LYS A 123 -4.55 -10.69 -0.47
CA LYS A 123 -4.07 -9.40 0.03
C LYS A 123 -3.06 -9.56 1.19
N TRP A 124 -3.31 -10.50 2.08
CA TRP A 124 -2.45 -10.74 3.26
C TRP A 124 -1.28 -11.70 3.00
N ARG A 125 -0.87 -11.82 1.73
CA ARG A 125 0.30 -12.61 1.33
C ARG A 125 1.52 -11.77 0.99
N LEU A 126 1.54 -10.48 1.32
CA LEU A 126 2.61 -9.55 0.96
C LEU A 126 4.01 -10.06 1.36
N LYS A 127 4.12 -10.75 2.50
CA LYS A 127 5.38 -11.38 2.95
C LYS A 127 5.99 -12.39 1.97
N HIS A 128 5.17 -12.93 1.07
CA HIS A 128 5.64 -13.88 0.03
C HIS A 128 6.02 -13.18 -1.27
N CYS A 129 5.70 -11.89 -1.39
CA CYS A 129 5.98 -11.09 -2.58
C CYS A 129 7.37 -10.47 -2.54
N ILE A 130 7.97 -10.32 -1.36
CA ILE A 130 9.15 -9.51 -1.14
C ILE A 130 10.35 -10.33 -0.68
N GLN A 131 11.53 -9.87 -1.05
CA GLN A 131 12.81 -10.25 -0.47
C GLN A 131 13.21 -9.14 0.51
N ARG A 132 13.36 -9.49 1.78
CA ARG A 132 13.76 -8.54 2.83
C ARG A 132 15.27 -8.37 2.82
N ASP A 133 15.73 -7.14 2.97
CA ASP A 133 17.12 -6.82 3.26
C ASP A 133 17.28 -6.65 4.78
N LEU A 134 17.62 -7.76 5.46
CA LEU A 134 17.74 -7.78 6.91
C LEU A 134 18.89 -6.90 7.43
N ASP A 135 19.92 -6.68 6.63
CA ASP A 135 21.04 -5.82 7.01
C ASP A 135 20.62 -4.34 6.96
N CYS A 136 19.93 -3.92 5.91
CA CYS A 136 19.35 -2.57 5.83
C CYS A 136 18.32 -2.33 6.94
N GLU A 137 17.45 -3.29 7.22
CA GLU A 137 16.47 -3.22 8.29
C GLU A 137 17.14 -3.10 9.67
N GLN A 138 18.16 -3.92 9.95
CA GLN A 138 18.87 -3.89 11.24
C GLN A 138 19.66 -2.59 11.39
N ASN A 139 20.34 -2.12 10.35
CA ASN A 139 21.04 -0.84 10.34
C ASN A 139 20.09 0.34 10.63
N LEU A 140 18.88 0.32 10.06
CA LEU A 140 17.87 1.34 10.33
C LEU A 140 17.40 1.26 11.79
N TYR A 141 17.16 0.05 12.29
CA TYR A 141 16.77 -0.20 13.68
C TYR A 141 17.81 0.33 14.66
N ASP A 142 19.07 -0.05 14.51
CA ASP A 142 20.18 0.34 15.41
C ASP A 142 20.40 1.86 15.42
N ARG A 143 20.11 2.53 14.30
CA ARG A 143 20.24 3.98 14.19
C ARG A 143 19.10 4.74 14.86
N LEU A 144 17.88 4.19 14.85
CA LEU A 144 16.68 4.94 15.28
C LEU A 144 16.17 4.52 16.65
N VAL A 145 16.31 3.26 17.03
CA VAL A 145 15.76 2.73 18.28
C VAL A 145 16.81 2.84 19.39
N GLN A 146 16.51 3.65 20.40
CA GLN A 146 17.37 3.89 21.55
C GLN A 146 16.82 3.29 22.84
N ASN A 147 15.49 3.04 22.89
CA ASN A 147 14.78 2.51 24.05
C ASN A 147 14.12 1.19 23.71
N GLU A 148 14.07 0.26 24.66
CA GLU A 148 13.35 -1.01 24.49
C GLU A 148 11.84 -0.78 24.31
N GLN A 149 11.26 0.22 24.98
CA GLN A 149 9.86 0.61 24.86
C GLN A 149 9.75 1.77 23.87
N TYR A 150 9.17 1.51 22.72
CA TYR A 150 8.93 2.54 21.72
C TYR A 150 7.65 2.27 20.93
N TYR A 151 7.12 3.33 20.36
CA TYR A 151 5.99 3.27 19.46
C TYR A 151 6.31 3.94 18.13
N VAL A 152 5.69 3.44 17.08
CA VAL A 152 5.88 3.96 15.72
C VAL A 152 4.67 4.76 15.31
N THR A 153 4.91 5.91 14.67
CA THR A 153 3.84 6.76 14.14
C THR A 153 4.02 7.04 12.66
N HIS A 154 2.89 7.15 11.96
CA HIS A 154 2.85 7.66 10.59
C HIS A 154 1.55 8.44 10.38
N PHE A 155 1.63 9.77 10.49
CA PHE A 155 0.47 10.67 10.47
C PHE A 155 0.29 11.43 9.16
N LYS A 156 1.17 11.20 8.19
CA LYS A 156 1.12 11.85 6.88
C LYS A 156 0.68 10.86 5.80
N GLY A 157 -0.52 11.03 5.29
CA GLY A 157 -0.97 10.39 4.05
C GLY A 157 -0.70 11.27 2.83
N SER A 158 -1.03 10.78 1.63
CA SER A 158 -0.82 11.52 0.37
C SER A 158 -1.58 12.85 0.29
N SER A 159 -2.70 12.99 0.98
CA SER A 159 -3.56 14.18 0.95
C SER A 159 -4.07 14.61 2.32
N TYR A 160 -3.51 14.05 3.39
CA TYR A 160 -4.03 14.19 4.73
C TYR A 160 -2.92 14.05 5.77
N THR A 161 -2.94 14.89 6.79
CA THR A 161 -2.08 14.79 7.97
C THR A 161 -2.97 14.79 9.20
N ALA A 162 -2.76 13.87 10.12
CA ALA A 162 -3.44 13.81 11.40
C ALA A 162 -2.55 14.35 12.52
N GLU A 163 -3.19 14.88 13.55
CA GLU A 163 -2.55 15.26 14.82
C GLU A 163 -3.39 14.65 15.96
N PRO A 164 -3.31 13.33 16.18
CA PRO A 164 -4.09 12.67 17.22
C PRO A 164 -3.61 13.06 18.61
N ASP A 165 -4.52 13.00 19.57
CA ASP A 165 -4.15 13.02 20.98
C ASP A 165 -3.44 11.71 21.33
N LEU A 166 -2.19 11.82 21.79
CA LEU A 166 -1.36 10.70 22.22
C LEU A 166 -1.17 10.63 23.74
N SER A 167 -1.99 11.34 24.51
CA SER A 167 -1.88 11.41 25.97
C SER A 167 -2.04 10.06 26.67
N TYR A 168 -2.60 9.06 26.00
CA TYR A 168 -2.74 7.69 26.47
C TYR A 168 -1.47 6.84 26.31
N ILE A 169 -0.47 7.33 25.55
CA ILE A 169 0.83 6.66 25.41
C ILE A 169 1.75 7.08 26.58
N PRO A 170 2.45 6.15 27.24
CA PRO A 170 3.39 6.49 28.29
C PRO A 170 4.48 7.46 27.80
N GLN A 171 4.77 8.48 28.60
CA GLN A 171 5.70 9.56 28.22
C GLN A 171 7.17 9.12 28.13
N ASP A 172 7.51 8.02 28.77
CA ASP A 172 8.85 7.42 28.76
C ASP A 172 9.10 6.53 27.53
N TRP A 173 8.07 6.25 26.72
CA TRP A 173 8.26 5.51 25.49
C TRP A 173 8.86 6.41 24.41
N GLN A 174 9.86 5.87 23.70
CA GLN A 174 10.42 6.56 22.56
C GLN A 174 9.41 6.60 21.40
N ARG A 175 9.20 7.78 20.82
CA ARG A 175 8.46 7.93 19.57
C ARG A 175 9.37 7.82 18.35
N ILE A 176 8.99 7.03 17.36
CA ILE A 176 9.68 6.91 16.08
C ILE A 176 8.68 7.22 14.95
N ASP A 177 8.91 8.32 14.26
CA ASP A 177 8.12 8.69 13.09
C ASP A 177 8.69 8.02 11.83
N VAL A 178 7.84 7.32 11.08
CA VAL A 178 8.22 6.80 9.77
C VAL A 178 8.42 7.98 8.82
N ASP A 179 9.62 8.07 8.28
CA ASP A 179 10.02 9.09 7.32
C ASP A 179 10.60 8.42 6.08
N GLU A 180 9.93 8.59 4.96
CA GLU A 180 10.29 8.01 3.67
C GLU A 180 11.68 8.47 3.17
N ASN A 181 12.21 9.58 3.71
CA ASN A 181 13.52 10.08 3.32
C ASN A 181 14.70 9.43 4.08
N ARG A 182 14.42 8.57 5.05
CA ARG A 182 15.46 7.92 5.88
C ARG A 182 16.02 6.65 5.25
N THR A 183 15.34 6.10 4.28
CA THR A 183 15.71 4.89 3.56
C THR A 183 15.07 4.88 2.16
N GLU A 184 15.64 4.12 1.23
CA GLU A 184 15.09 3.99 -0.13
C GLU A 184 13.84 3.11 -0.16
N SER A 185 13.82 2.04 0.66
CA SER A 185 12.74 1.05 0.66
C SER A 185 11.85 1.18 1.89
N ILE A 186 10.53 1.20 1.68
CA ILE A 186 9.57 1.14 2.79
C ILE A 186 9.70 -0.17 3.59
N PHE A 187 10.22 -1.23 2.98
CA PHE A 187 10.39 -2.52 3.63
C PHE A 187 11.52 -2.52 4.67
N ASP A 188 12.46 -1.58 4.60
CA ASP A 188 13.53 -1.44 5.60
C ASP A 188 12.99 -1.10 7.00
N TRP A 189 11.75 -0.61 7.08
CA TRP A 189 11.07 -0.35 8.34
C TRP A 189 10.52 -1.59 9.03
N LEU A 190 10.53 -2.76 8.38
CA LEU A 190 9.85 -3.96 8.89
C LEU A 190 10.39 -4.43 10.25
N THR A 191 11.69 -4.37 10.49
CA THR A 191 12.25 -4.74 11.81
C THR A 191 11.79 -3.80 12.90
N ILE A 192 11.75 -2.48 12.63
CA ILE A 192 11.24 -1.48 13.58
C ILE A 192 9.74 -1.71 13.86
N LEU A 193 8.95 -1.91 12.79
CA LEU A 193 7.52 -2.16 12.92
C LEU A 193 7.19 -3.44 13.69
N ASN A 194 7.94 -4.53 13.44
CA ASN A 194 7.70 -5.81 14.12
C ASN A 194 8.05 -5.80 15.61
N ARG A 195 9.00 -4.96 16.02
CA ARG A 195 9.48 -4.91 17.41
C ARG A 195 8.89 -3.75 18.22
N ALA A 196 8.07 -2.90 17.60
CA ALA A 196 7.41 -1.80 18.28
C ALA A 196 6.44 -2.32 19.35
N THR A 197 6.23 -1.54 20.42
CA THR A 197 5.19 -1.81 21.41
C THR A 197 3.82 -1.39 20.86
N ALA A 198 3.75 -0.28 20.12
CA ALA A 198 2.52 0.16 19.46
C ALA A 198 2.84 0.79 18.09
N ILE A 199 1.85 0.74 17.20
CA ILE A 199 1.90 1.40 15.88
C ILE A 199 0.63 2.22 15.71
N ILE A 200 0.79 3.52 15.42
CA ILE A 200 -0.31 4.47 15.26
C ILE A 200 -0.19 5.11 13.88
N CYS A 201 -1.08 4.75 12.97
CA CYS A 201 -1.01 5.18 11.59
C CYS A 201 -2.32 5.81 11.11
N VAL A 202 -2.19 6.80 10.23
CA VAL A 202 -3.29 7.15 9.33
C VAL A 202 -3.42 6.07 8.24
N ASP A 203 -4.54 6.09 7.53
CA ASP A 203 -4.70 5.32 6.28
C ASP A 203 -3.63 5.75 5.26
N SER A 204 -2.62 4.92 5.07
CA SER A 204 -1.40 5.23 4.33
C SER A 204 -0.70 3.96 3.83
N ALA A 205 0.43 4.13 3.14
CA ALA A 205 1.29 3.01 2.75
C ALA A 205 1.77 2.20 3.96
N VAL A 206 2.08 2.86 5.09
CA VAL A 206 2.57 2.18 6.31
C VAL A 206 1.48 1.31 6.94
N SER A 207 0.24 1.81 7.06
CA SER A 207 -0.86 0.98 7.58
C SER A 207 -1.15 -0.22 6.68
N ASN A 208 -1.08 -0.05 5.35
CA ASN A 208 -1.22 -1.14 4.40
C ASN A 208 -0.06 -2.15 4.50
N LEU A 209 1.17 -1.68 4.71
CA LEU A 209 2.33 -2.55 4.93
C LEU A 209 2.15 -3.40 6.19
N VAL A 210 1.84 -2.77 7.33
CA VAL A 210 1.63 -3.44 8.63
C VAL A 210 0.54 -4.49 8.52
N ASP A 211 -0.60 -4.14 7.93
CA ASP A 211 -1.75 -5.03 7.80
C ASP A 211 -1.46 -6.22 6.89
N GLN A 212 -0.91 -5.99 5.70
CA GLN A 212 -0.65 -7.03 4.71
C GLN A 212 0.52 -7.95 5.07
N MET A 213 1.49 -7.45 5.84
CA MET A 213 2.58 -8.25 6.43
C MET A 213 2.11 -9.05 7.63
N GLN A 214 0.89 -8.80 8.13
CA GLN A 214 0.36 -9.44 9.34
C GLN A 214 1.27 -9.26 10.56
N ILE A 215 1.68 -8.01 10.82
CA ILE A 215 2.45 -7.67 12.01
C ILE A 215 1.51 -7.74 13.23
N LEU A 216 1.73 -8.69 14.12
CA LEU A 216 0.81 -9.05 15.20
C LEU A 216 1.34 -8.75 16.62
N GLY A 217 2.61 -8.33 16.74
CA GLY A 217 3.22 -8.06 18.05
C GLY A 217 2.74 -6.77 18.73
N PRO A 218 2.75 -5.63 17.99
CA PRO A 218 2.36 -4.33 18.51
C PRO A 218 0.87 -4.16 18.72
N ASP A 219 0.48 -3.23 19.62
CA ASP A 219 -0.87 -2.67 19.62
C ASP A 219 -1.06 -1.78 18.40
N LEU A 220 -2.11 -2.03 17.61
CA LEU A 220 -2.34 -1.36 16.34
C LEU A 220 -3.46 -0.34 16.45
N TYR A 221 -3.16 0.92 16.14
CA TYR A 221 -4.10 2.04 16.14
C TYR A 221 -4.18 2.67 14.76
N TRP A 222 -5.38 2.82 14.23
CA TRP A 222 -5.63 3.31 12.89
C TRP A 222 -6.55 4.52 12.86
N ILE A 223 -6.16 5.55 12.11
CA ILE A 223 -6.91 6.77 11.91
C ILE A 223 -7.41 6.78 10.46
N PRO A 224 -8.70 6.56 10.22
CA PRO A 224 -9.28 6.60 8.88
C PRO A 224 -9.24 8.04 8.32
N ARG A 225 -8.90 8.19 7.04
CA ARG A 225 -8.80 9.52 6.40
C ARG A 225 -10.01 9.92 5.58
N SER A 226 -10.85 8.98 5.15
CA SER A 226 -11.90 9.29 4.19
C SER A 226 -13.10 8.34 4.28
N HIS A 227 -13.99 8.43 3.31
CA HIS A 227 -15.17 7.58 3.20
C HIS A 227 -14.81 6.10 3.00
N ILE A 228 -15.70 5.23 3.42
CA ILE A 228 -15.56 3.77 3.41
C ILE A 228 -15.09 3.20 2.05
N HIS A 229 -15.50 3.81 0.94
CA HIS A 229 -15.09 3.36 -0.40
C HIS A 229 -13.63 3.63 -0.75
N LEU A 230 -12.99 4.53 -0.01
CA LEU A 230 -11.59 4.91 -0.19
C LEU A 230 -10.69 4.38 0.93
N THR A 231 -11.25 3.60 1.85
CA THR A 231 -10.50 2.95 2.92
C THR A 231 -10.24 1.49 2.57
N PRO A 232 -9.05 0.94 2.86
CA PRO A 232 -8.77 -0.47 2.67
C PRO A 232 -9.50 -1.32 3.72
N ILE A 233 -9.79 -2.56 3.40
CA ILE A 233 -10.20 -3.55 4.39
C ILE A 233 -8.97 -4.01 5.15
N LEU A 234 -9.00 -3.85 6.47
CA LEU A 234 -7.93 -4.30 7.36
C LEU A 234 -8.25 -5.71 7.88
N GLY A 235 -7.26 -6.58 7.89
CA GLY A 235 -7.37 -7.97 8.34
C GLY A 235 -6.90 -8.18 9.77
N SER A 236 -6.14 -7.23 10.32
CA SER A 236 -5.61 -7.28 11.67
C SER A 236 -6.55 -6.61 12.68
N SER A 237 -6.29 -6.86 13.97
CA SER A 237 -7.06 -6.27 15.07
C SER A 237 -6.66 -4.82 15.33
N TRP A 238 -7.05 -3.92 14.44
CA TRP A 238 -6.82 -2.49 14.60
C TRP A 238 -7.84 -1.85 15.52
N THR A 239 -7.36 -1.05 16.49
CA THR A 239 -8.20 -0.10 17.22
C THR A 239 -8.37 1.14 16.36
N VAL A 240 -9.62 1.43 15.98
CA VAL A 240 -9.93 2.64 15.21
C VAL A 240 -9.97 3.84 16.14
N LEU A 241 -9.13 4.83 15.87
CA LEU A 241 -9.16 6.11 16.58
C LEU A 241 -10.08 7.08 15.83
N ASP A 242 -10.88 7.84 16.59
CA ASP A 242 -11.68 8.89 16.00
C ASP A 242 -10.76 9.94 15.36
N PRO A 243 -10.98 10.28 14.10
CA PRO A 243 -10.19 11.32 13.46
C PRO A 243 -10.47 12.68 14.12
N PRO A 244 -9.51 13.63 14.09
CA PRO A 244 -9.69 14.94 14.65
C PRO A 244 -10.96 15.63 14.15
N PRO A 245 -11.67 16.41 15.00
CA PRO A 245 -12.85 17.15 14.59
C PRO A 245 -12.58 18.01 13.35
N GLY A 246 -13.48 17.95 12.37
CA GLY A 246 -13.34 18.70 11.11
C GLY A 246 -12.68 17.92 9.96
N THR A 247 -12.18 16.71 10.19
CA THR A 247 -11.75 15.83 9.11
C THR A 247 -12.95 15.09 8.50
N LEU A 248 -12.88 14.76 7.21
CA LEU A 248 -13.94 14.01 6.52
C LEU A 248 -14.23 12.64 7.17
N ALA A 249 -13.26 12.08 7.85
CA ALA A 249 -13.37 10.83 8.58
C ALA A 249 -14.19 10.92 9.88
N ALA A 250 -14.38 12.13 10.45
CA ALA A 250 -15.26 12.36 11.60
C ALA A 250 -16.76 12.15 11.29
N GLN A 251 -17.12 12.00 10.02
CA GLN A 251 -18.48 11.64 9.64
C GLN A 251 -18.63 10.12 9.76
N LYS A 252 -19.09 9.67 10.93
CA LYS A 252 -19.71 8.37 11.24
C LYS A 252 -19.67 7.31 10.11
N ILE A 253 -18.51 6.79 9.80
CA ILE A 253 -18.39 5.62 8.91
C ILE A 253 -18.76 4.35 9.67
N TRP A 254 -18.57 4.35 10.96
CA TRP A 254 -18.90 3.26 11.85
C TRP A 254 -20.19 3.60 12.61
N GLY A 255 -21.31 3.58 11.86
CA GLY A 255 -22.63 3.61 12.45
C GLY A 255 -22.75 2.48 13.45
N SER A 256 -22.76 2.87 14.72
CA SER A 256 -23.44 2.19 15.84
C SER A 256 -23.76 0.71 15.61
N SER A 257 -22.83 -0.15 15.92
CA SER A 257 -23.13 -1.45 16.53
C SER A 257 -22.54 -1.42 17.94
N ARG A 258 -23.30 -0.84 18.84
CA ARG A 258 -23.29 -1.18 20.25
C ARG A 258 -24.56 -1.98 20.54
#